data_58cb47d726e805ce88992dc2e475da8d
#
_entry.id   58cb47d726e805ce88992dc2e475da8d
#
_cell.length_a   1.000
_cell.length_b   1.000
_cell.length_c   1.000
_cell.angle_alpha   90.00
_cell.angle_beta   90.00
_cell.angle_gamma   90.00
#
_symmetry.space_group_name_H-M   'P 1'
#
loop_
_entity.id
_entity.type
_entity.pdbx_description
1 polymer ?
#
loop_
_entity_poly.entity_id
_entity_poly.type
_entity_poly.pdbx_seq_one_letter_code
_entity_poly.pdbx_strand_id
1 'polypeptide(L)'
;MKSPRTSSSLVPLFLVGAVVWLTVTPVGAEQNTSNKIQQEVEHSLRGDDYERVTVSVIGSEVTLTGRVPHLLAKNDAIRRALEIDGVETIASELQLPEEEEDSELAQEVGKAIRQYPHFTIWDYVDGRINQGVVTLQGSVTPARDKKRELYETIAKIRGVQDYIDEIEVQSSSSGDERLRRNIGRNLAMNQHFERTISMRNPPYHIIVNRSSVALVGYVQTQIEYREMERIVRMTQGVLKVDNQLQTLR
;
A
#
# COMPACT_ATOMS: atom_id res chain seq x y z
N MET A 1 -12.22 -12.47 -92.33
CA MET A 1 -11.68 -13.84 -92.46
C MET A 1 -11.34 -14.37 -91.08
N LYS A 2 -12.01 -15.45 -90.67
CA LYS A 2 -11.75 -16.29 -89.46
C LYS A 2 -11.76 -15.66 -88.09
N SER A 3 -12.91 -15.87 -87.39
CA SER A 3 -12.96 -15.93 -85.94
C SER A 3 -12.32 -17.23 -85.41
N PRO A 4 -11.92 -17.27 -84.17
CA PRO A 4 -12.12 -18.48 -83.38
C PRO A 4 -12.75 -18.27 -82.01
N ARG A 5 -13.65 -19.12 -81.82
CA ARG A 5 -14.20 -19.86 -80.70
C ARG A 5 -13.78 -19.50 -79.28
N THR A 6 -14.78 -19.09 -78.52
CA THR A 6 -14.87 -19.07 -77.06
C THR A 6 -14.93 -20.50 -76.52
N SER A 7 -14.07 -20.85 -75.61
CA SER A 7 -14.19 -22.01 -74.72
C SER A 7 -14.56 -21.56 -73.34
N SER A 8 -15.79 -21.82 -72.92
CA SER A 8 -16.29 -21.70 -71.56
C SER A 8 -15.71 -22.83 -70.71
N SER A 9 -14.92 -22.50 -69.72
CA SER A 9 -14.59 -23.42 -68.63
C SER A 9 -15.45 -23.10 -67.40
N LEU A 10 -16.36 -23.98 -67.09
CA LEU A 10 -17.14 -23.98 -65.85
C LEU A 10 -16.24 -24.37 -64.69
N VAL A 11 -16.05 -23.45 -63.72
CA VAL A 11 -15.41 -23.71 -62.46
C VAL A 11 -16.53 -24.07 -61.46
N PRO A 12 -16.49 -25.23 -60.78
CA PRO A 12 -17.49 -25.56 -59.76
C PRO A 12 -17.25 -24.74 -58.50
N LEU A 13 -18.29 -24.04 -58.09
CA LEU A 13 -18.35 -23.29 -56.83
C LEU A 13 -18.53 -24.27 -55.69
N PHE A 14 -17.45 -24.60 -54.96
CA PHE A 14 -17.57 -25.33 -53.69
C PHE A 14 -18.05 -24.37 -52.60
N LEU A 15 -19.29 -24.48 -52.21
CA LEU A 15 -19.88 -23.87 -51.02
C LEU A 15 -19.34 -24.62 -49.79
N VAL A 16 -18.30 -24.08 -49.16
CA VAL A 16 -17.85 -24.52 -47.83
C VAL A 16 -18.82 -23.92 -46.82
N GLY A 17 -19.80 -24.71 -46.40
CA GLY A 17 -20.67 -24.37 -45.30
C GLY A 17 -19.88 -24.37 -44.00
N ALA A 18 -19.52 -23.18 -43.47
CA ALA A 18 -19.00 -23.03 -42.13
C ALA A 18 -20.16 -23.33 -41.14
N VAL A 19 -20.16 -24.53 -40.56
CA VAL A 19 -21.02 -24.86 -39.42
C VAL A 19 -20.48 -24.13 -38.21
N VAL A 20 -21.05 -22.97 -37.91
CA VAL A 20 -20.82 -22.26 -36.64
C VAL A 20 -21.56 -23.06 -35.57
N TRP A 21 -20.80 -23.81 -34.76
CA TRP A 21 -21.32 -24.39 -33.54
C TRP A 21 -21.56 -23.27 -32.54
N LEU A 22 -22.78 -22.74 -32.51
CA LEU A 22 -23.24 -21.96 -31.37
C LEU A 22 -23.36 -22.93 -30.20
N THR A 23 -22.38 -22.93 -29.32
CA THR A 23 -22.50 -23.58 -28.01
C THR A 23 -23.50 -22.78 -27.19
N VAL A 24 -24.76 -23.19 -27.24
CA VAL A 24 -25.77 -22.70 -26.31
C VAL A 24 -25.42 -23.28 -24.95
N THR A 25 -24.71 -22.51 -24.12
CA THR A 25 -24.59 -22.86 -22.71
C THR A 25 -25.99 -22.81 -22.09
N PRO A 26 -26.41 -23.83 -21.33
CA PRO A 26 -27.74 -23.81 -20.73
C PRO A 26 -27.78 -22.67 -19.67
N VAL A 27 -28.66 -21.71 -19.89
CA VAL A 27 -28.90 -20.53 -18.99
C VAL A 27 -29.04 -20.95 -17.51
N GLY A 28 -29.53 -22.15 -17.23
CA GLY A 28 -29.66 -22.68 -15.86
C GLY A 28 -28.33 -23.03 -15.16
N ALA A 29 -27.25 -23.32 -15.91
CA ALA A 29 -25.96 -23.65 -15.32
C ALA A 29 -25.21 -22.38 -14.87
N GLU A 30 -25.29 -21.29 -15.64
CA GLU A 30 -24.69 -20.00 -15.30
C GLU A 30 -25.39 -19.36 -14.09
N GLN A 31 -26.71 -19.43 -14.00
CA GLN A 31 -27.44 -18.93 -12.83
C GLN A 31 -27.10 -19.71 -11.56
N ASN A 32 -26.90 -21.01 -11.62
CA ASN A 32 -26.54 -21.82 -10.46
C ASN A 32 -25.10 -21.47 -9.96
N THR A 33 -24.19 -21.21 -10.90
CA THR A 33 -22.82 -20.77 -10.57
C THR A 33 -22.81 -19.37 -9.94
N SER A 34 -23.54 -18.42 -10.52
CA SER A 34 -23.64 -17.05 -9.97
C SER A 34 -24.26 -17.06 -8.56
N ASN A 35 -25.30 -17.86 -8.31
CA ASN A 35 -25.90 -17.99 -6.99
C ASN A 35 -24.93 -18.57 -5.96
N LYS A 36 -24.10 -19.55 -6.36
CA LYS A 36 -23.08 -20.12 -5.48
C LYS A 36 -22.01 -19.08 -5.11
N ILE A 37 -21.48 -18.37 -6.12
CA ILE A 37 -20.51 -17.29 -5.92
C ILE A 37 -21.10 -16.23 -4.97
N GLN A 38 -22.35 -15.80 -5.23
CA GLN A 38 -23.00 -14.80 -4.38
C GLN A 38 -23.06 -15.24 -2.91
N GLN A 39 -23.48 -16.48 -2.64
CA GLN A 39 -23.56 -17.02 -1.28
C GLN A 39 -22.17 -17.10 -0.61
N GLU A 40 -21.13 -17.48 -1.34
CA GLU A 40 -19.76 -17.57 -0.83
C GLU A 40 -19.21 -16.17 -0.51
N VAL A 41 -19.44 -15.17 -1.38
CA VAL A 41 -19.06 -13.77 -1.15
C VAL A 41 -19.82 -13.19 0.06
N GLU A 42 -21.15 -13.36 0.12
CA GLU A 42 -21.96 -12.93 1.28
C GLU A 42 -21.49 -13.61 2.58
N HIS A 43 -21.06 -14.87 2.51
CA HIS A 43 -20.49 -15.55 3.67
C HIS A 43 -19.15 -14.99 4.10
N SER A 44 -18.29 -14.63 3.15
CA SER A 44 -16.98 -14.05 3.41
C SER A 44 -17.05 -12.63 4.01
N LEU A 45 -18.15 -11.92 3.71
CA LEU A 45 -18.43 -10.57 4.18
C LEU A 45 -19.30 -10.55 5.45
N ARG A 46 -19.28 -11.59 6.28
CA ARG A 46 -19.96 -11.59 7.57
C ARG A 46 -19.15 -10.83 8.61
N GLY A 47 -19.81 -9.88 9.30
CA GLY A 47 -19.23 -9.05 10.34
C GLY A 47 -19.83 -7.65 10.36
N ASP A 48 -19.68 -6.95 11.48
CA ASP A 48 -20.29 -5.65 11.75
C ASP A 48 -19.92 -4.58 10.69
N ASP A 49 -18.71 -4.67 10.13
CA ASP A 49 -18.24 -3.73 9.11
C ASP A 49 -18.98 -3.86 7.77
N TYR A 50 -19.68 -4.98 7.54
CA TYR A 50 -20.31 -5.33 6.27
C TYR A 50 -21.83 -5.44 6.30
N GLU A 51 -22.47 -5.15 7.43
CA GLU A 51 -23.93 -5.25 7.58
C GLU A 51 -24.74 -4.49 6.54
N ARG A 52 -24.15 -3.42 5.98
CA ARG A 52 -24.78 -2.55 4.99
C ARG A 52 -24.24 -2.76 3.57
N VAL A 53 -23.58 -3.87 3.34
CA VAL A 53 -23.05 -4.25 2.03
C VAL A 53 -24.04 -5.20 1.36
N THR A 54 -24.31 -4.96 0.09
CA THR A 54 -25.14 -5.81 -0.77
C THR A 54 -24.26 -6.37 -1.89
N VAL A 55 -24.38 -7.66 -2.14
CA VAL A 55 -23.64 -8.39 -3.17
C VAL A 55 -24.59 -8.72 -4.31
N SER A 56 -24.19 -8.45 -5.54
CA SER A 56 -24.88 -8.90 -6.77
C SER A 56 -23.85 -9.57 -7.68
N VAL A 57 -24.25 -10.68 -8.31
CA VAL A 57 -23.34 -11.47 -9.17
C VAL A 57 -24.00 -11.74 -10.51
N ILE A 58 -23.28 -11.43 -11.59
CA ILE A 58 -23.68 -11.72 -12.97
C ILE A 58 -22.52 -12.47 -13.64
N GLY A 59 -22.74 -13.78 -13.90
CA GLY A 59 -21.65 -14.64 -14.38
C GLY A 59 -20.53 -14.78 -13.35
N SER A 60 -19.33 -14.27 -13.67
CA SER A 60 -18.14 -14.18 -12.81
C SER A 60 -17.86 -12.77 -12.29
N GLU A 61 -18.72 -11.80 -12.61
CA GLU A 61 -18.60 -10.42 -12.15
C GLU A 61 -19.40 -10.19 -10.87
N VAL A 62 -18.73 -9.68 -9.84
CA VAL A 62 -19.32 -9.34 -8.54
C VAL A 62 -19.41 -7.83 -8.40
N THR A 63 -20.60 -7.33 -8.07
CA THR A 63 -20.83 -5.94 -7.72
C THR A 63 -21.09 -5.81 -6.23
N LEU A 64 -20.27 -5.01 -5.55
CA LEU A 64 -20.42 -4.67 -4.13
C LEU A 64 -20.98 -3.26 -4.00
N THR A 65 -22.16 -3.12 -3.40
CA THR A 65 -22.83 -1.83 -3.17
C THR A 65 -23.11 -1.62 -1.69
N GLY A 66 -23.38 -0.37 -1.30
CA GLY A 66 -23.74 -0.05 0.07
C GLY A 66 -22.71 0.83 0.78
N ARG A 67 -22.62 0.70 2.11
CA ARG A 67 -21.75 1.55 2.94
C ARG A 67 -20.87 0.73 3.87
N VAL A 68 -19.64 1.17 4.04
CA VAL A 68 -18.66 0.60 4.96
C VAL A 68 -18.12 1.68 5.91
N PRO A 69 -17.67 1.32 7.13
CA PRO A 69 -17.28 2.30 8.14
C PRO A 69 -15.97 3.03 7.83
N HIS A 70 -15.06 2.43 7.08
CA HIS A 70 -13.72 2.97 6.80
C HIS A 70 -13.07 2.30 5.58
N LEU A 71 -11.98 2.90 5.08
CA LEU A 71 -11.25 2.45 3.89
C LEU A 71 -10.73 1.01 4.00
N LEU A 72 -10.26 0.59 5.19
CA LEU A 72 -9.81 -0.79 5.38
C LEU A 72 -10.93 -1.79 5.10
N ALA A 73 -12.15 -1.54 5.60
CA ALA A 73 -13.29 -2.41 5.35
C ALA A 73 -13.67 -2.46 3.87
N LYS A 74 -13.59 -1.32 3.16
CA LYS A 74 -13.81 -1.27 1.70
C LYS A 74 -12.83 -2.17 0.95
N ASN A 75 -11.53 -1.99 1.22
CA ASN A 75 -10.49 -2.73 0.51
C ASN A 75 -10.47 -4.22 0.92
N ASP A 76 -10.80 -4.52 2.17
CA ASP A 76 -10.90 -5.89 2.66
C ASP A 76 -12.11 -6.63 2.05
N ALA A 77 -13.25 -5.96 1.87
CA ALA A 77 -14.41 -6.52 1.17
C ALA A 77 -14.07 -6.90 -0.27
N ILE A 78 -13.39 -6.00 -1.00
CA ILE A 78 -12.94 -6.25 -2.38
C ILE A 78 -11.98 -7.44 -2.43
N ARG A 79 -10.98 -7.46 -1.53
CA ARG A 79 -10.00 -8.55 -1.47
C ARG A 79 -10.66 -9.89 -1.18
N ARG A 80 -11.52 -9.96 -0.17
CA ARG A 80 -12.23 -11.20 0.20
C ARG A 80 -13.10 -11.73 -0.95
N ALA A 81 -13.78 -10.83 -1.65
CA ALA A 81 -14.60 -11.24 -2.79
C ALA A 81 -13.74 -11.75 -3.96
N LEU A 82 -12.54 -11.16 -4.21
CA LEU A 82 -11.59 -11.64 -5.22
C LEU A 82 -10.99 -13.01 -4.90
N GLU A 83 -10.94 -13.40 -3.63
CA GLU A 83 -10.40 -14.69 -3.19
C GLU A 83 -11.41 -15.86 -3.40
N ILE A 84 -12.66 -15.57 -3.80
CA ILE A 84 -13.69 -16.61 -4.04
C ILE A 84 -13.50 -17.22 -5.43
N ASP A 85 -13.51 -18.54 -5.48
CA ASP A 85 -13.38 -19.29 -6.72
C ASP A 85 -14.50 -18.96 -7.73
N GLY A 86 -14.12 -18.58 -8.94
CA GLY A 86 -15.04 -18.22 -10.01
C GLY A 86 -15.33 -16.72 -10.12
N VAL A 87 -14.80 -15.89 -9.23
CA VAL A 87 -14.84 -14.42 -9.37
C VAL A 87 -13.68 -13.96 -10.26
N GLU A 88 -13.98 -13.28 -11.35
CA GLU A 88 -13.01 -12.74 -12.29
C GLU A 88 -12.88 -11.22 -12.18
N THR A 89 -13.97 -10.54 -11.88
CA THR A 89 -14.03 -9.07 -11.82
C THR A 89 -14.86 -8.60 -10.63
N ILE A 90 -14.49 -7.46 -10.06
CA ILE A 90 -15.27 -6.79 -9.02
C ILE A 90 -15.52 -5.34 -9.41
N ALA A 91 -16.81 -4.96 -9.43
CA ALA A 91 -17.23 -3.58 -9.42
C ALA A 91 -17.54 -3.17 -7.96
N SER A 92 -16.87 -2.16 -7.46
CA SER A 92 -17.10 -1.67 -6.10
C SER A 92 -17.73 -0.27 -6.11
N GLU A 93 -18.97 -0.20 -5.68
CA GLU A 93 -19.75 1.01 -5.44
C GLU A 93 -19.92 1.28 -3.92
N LEU A 94 -19.01 0.72 -3.12
CA LEU A 94 -19.00 0.91 -1.67
C LEU A 94 -18.68 2.34 -1.32
N GLN A 95 -19.56 2.96 -0.54
CA GLN A 95 -19.43 4.33 -0.07
C GLN A 95 -18.73 4.37 1.28
N LEU A 96 -17.75 5.26 1.40
CA LEU A 96 -17.11 5.63 2.65
C LEU A 96 -17.92 6.73 3.38
N PRO A 97 -17.69 6.95 4.68
CA PRO A 97 -18.15 8.14 5.36
C PRO A 97 -17.69 9.41 4.64
N GLU A 98 -18.44 10.51 4.85
CA GLU A 98 -18.06 11.81 4.31
C GLU A 98 -16.63 12.17 4.73
N GLU A 99 -15.97 12.90 3.84
CA GLU A 99 -14.64 13.47 4.05
C GLU A 99 -14.67 14.42 5.26
N GLU A 100 -13.65 14.35 6.09
CA GLU A 100 -13.41 15.29 7.19
C GLU A 100 -12.45 16.40 6.73
N GLU A 101 -12.41 17.51 7.46
CA GLU A 101 -11.45 18.57 7.19
C GLU A 101 -10.01 18.03 7.25
N ASP A 102 -9.21 18.29 6.22
CA ASP A 102 -7.82 17.80 6.12
C ASP A 102 -6.98 18.12 7.35
N SER A 103 -7.26 19.23 8.03
CA SER A 103 -6.56 19.64 9.24
C SER A 103 -6.86 18.74 10.45
N GLU A 104 -8.10 18.27 10.58
CA GLU A 104 -8.54 17.35 11.63
C GLU A 104 -7.98 15.95 11.33
N LEU A 105 -8.13 15.51 10.09
CA LEU A 105 -7.60 14.24 9.63
C LEU A 105 -6.07 14.18 9.80
N ALA A 106 -5.33 15.27 9.52
CA ALA A 106 -3.88 15.36 9.73
C ALA A 106 -3.48 15.18 11.21
N GLN A 107 -4.31 15.68 12.14
CA GLN A 107 -4.05 15.48 13.57
C GLN A 107 -4.21 14.01 13.97
N GLU A 108 -5.29 13.34 13.53
CA GLU A 108 -5.53 11.93 13.83
C GLU A 108 -4.49 11.01 13.18
N VAL A 109 -4.14 11.24 11.90
CA VAL A 109 -3.07 10.50 11.20
C VAL A 109 -1.72 10.72 11.89
N GLY A 110 -1.37 11.98 12.20
CA GLY A 110 -0.13 12.29 12.92
C GLY A 110 -0.09 11.66 14.32
N LYS A 111 -1.21 11.59 15.02
CA LYS A 111 -1.32 10.88 16.30
C LYS A 111 -1.12 9.38 16.13
N ALA A 112 -1.74 8.75 15.12
CA ALA A 112 -1.58 7.34 14.82
C ALA A 112 -0.12 6.98 14.52
N ILE A 113 0.57 7.80 13.70
CA ILE A 113 2.00 7.63 13.40
C ILE A 113 2.84 7.73 14.68
N ARG A 114 2.63 8.77 15.50
CA ARG A 114 3.39 8.95 16.76
C ARG A 114 3.12 7.86 17.80
N GLN A 115 1.94 7.27 17.80
CA GLN A 115 1.56 6.21 18.74
C GLN A 115 1.96 4.82 18.26
N TYR A 116 2.43 4.67 17.03
CA TYR A 116 2.84 3.38 16.51
C TYR A 116 4.00 2.80 17.33
N PRO A 117 3.81 1.60 17.96
CA PRO A 117 4.72 1.14 19.03
C PRO A 117 6.06 0.60 18.55
N HIS A 118 6.19 0.31 17.25
CA HIS A 118 7.35 -0.36 16.69
C HIS A 118 8.30 0.56 15.92
N PHE A 119 8.08 1.88 15.99
CA PHE A 119 9.07 2.83 15.51
C PHE A 119 10.26 2.93 16.44
N THR A 120 11.40 3.11 15.83
CA THR A 120 12.69 3.32 16.47
C THR A 120 13.37 4.53 15.86
N ILE A 121 14.52 4.91 16.39
CA ILE A 121 15.38 5.95 15.80
C ILE A 121 15.77 5.68 14.33
N TRP A 122 15.66 4.41 13.88
CA TRP A 122 16.00 4.00 12.51
C TRP A 122 14.84 4.11 11.53
N ASP A 123 13.67 4.50 12.00
CA ASP A 123 12.46 4.62 11.20
C ASP A 123 12.04 6.09 11.12
N TYR A 124 11.67 6.56 9.94
CA TYR A 124 11.08 7.88 9.74
C TYR A 124 9.88 7.76 8.81
N VAL A 125 8.74 8.22 9.27
CA VAL A 125 7.51 8.27 8.46
C VAL A 125 6.84 9.62 8.69
N ASP A 126 6.47 10.26 7.60
CA ASP A 126 5.70 11.49 7.57
C ASP A 126 4.44 11.30 6.72
N GLY A 127 3.38 12.07 7.01
CA GLY A 127 2.11 12.01 6.32
C GLY A 127 1.70 13.33 5.72
N ARG A 128 1.13 13.27 4.51
CA ARG A 128 0.46 14.39 3.85
C ARG A 128 -0.99 14.02 3.58
N ILE A 129 -1.89 14.97 3.77
CA ILE A 129 -3.31 14.79 3.51
C ILE A 129 -3.73 15.81 2.47
N ASN A 130 -4.56 15.36 1.53
CA ASN A 130 -5.19 16.21 0.53
C ASN A 130 -6.54 15.61 0.13
N GLN A 131 -7.63 16.31 0.43
CA GLN A 131 -9.00 15.85 0.14
C GLN A 131 -9.26 14.42 0.63
N GLY A 132 -8.96 14.16 1.92
CA GLY A 132 -9.13 12.84 2.53
C GLY A 132 -8.16 11.76 2.05
N VAL A 133 -7.30 12.04 1.06
CA VAL A 133 -6.26 11.12 0.59
C VAL A 133 -5.02 11.25 1.48
N VAL A 134 -4.65 10.16 2.15
CA VAL A 134 -3.47 10.11 3.01
C VAL A 134 -2.30 9.52 2.26
N THR A 135 -1.23 10.31 2.09
CA THR A 135 0.04 9.81 1.55
C THR A 135 1.04 9.67 2.69
N LEU A 136 1.52 8.46 2.95
CA LEU A 136 2.66 8.23 3.85
C LEU A 136 3.94 8.10 3.07
N GLN A 137 4.97 8.82 3.49
CA GLN A 137 6.31 8.78 2.91
C GLN A 137 7.37 8.58 4.00
N GLY A 138 8.55 8.10 3.60
CA GLY A 138 9.67 7.94 4.52
C GLY A 138 10.37 6.60 4.37
N SER A 139 10.94 6.10 5.46
CA SER A 139 11.76 4.89 5.41
C SER A 139 11.66 4.10 6.72
N VAL A 140 11.45 2.80 6.62
CA VAL A 140 11.30 1.91 7.78
C VAL A 140 12.27 0.73 7.72
N THR A 141 12.67 0.24 8.88
CA THR A 141 13.49 -0.96 8.98
C THR A 141 12.69 -2.23 8.62
N PRO A 142 13.35 -3.26 8.06
CA PRO A 142 12.67 -4.46 7.52
C PRO A 142 12.25 -5.48 8.59
N ALA A 143 12.48 -5.21 9.89
CA ALA A 143 12.25 -6.18 10.97
C ALA A 143 10.77 -6.61 11.12
N ARG A 144 9.84 -5.81 10.64
CA ARG A 144 8.38 -6.04 10.65
C ARG A 144 7.77 -5.47 9.39
N ASP A 145 6.59 -5.94 9.04
CA ASP A 145 5.77 -5.34 7.98
C ASP A 145 5.07 -4.05 8.49
N LYS A 146 5.89 -3.05 8.80
CA LYS A 146 5.42 -1.76 9.32
C LYS A 146 4.52 -1.01 8.34
N LYS A 147 4.75 -1.18 7.04
CA LYS A 147 3.92 -0.57 5.99
C LYS A 147 2.48 -1.06 6.09
N ARG A 148 2.30 -2.37 6.17
CA ARG A 148 0.98 -2.98 6.31
C ARG A 148 0.32 -2.58 7.63
N GLU A 149 1.05 -2.64 8.75
CA GLU A 149 0.53 -2.28 10.06
C GLU A 149 0.09 -0.81 10.15
N LEU A 150 0.85 0.10 9.50
CA LEU A 150 0.49 1.51 9.38
C LEU A 150 -0.75 1.70 8.50
N TYR A 151 -0.79 1.05 7.34
CA TYR A 151 -1.97 1.05 6.48
C TYR A 151 -3.21 0.59 7.25
N GLU A 152 -3.17 -0.57 7.93
CA GLU A 152 -4.29 -1.11 8.70
C GLU A 152 -4.76 -0.15 9.82
N THR A 153 -3.84 0.64 10.36
CA THR A 153 -4.16 1.65 11.39
C THR A 153 -4.77 2.90 10.79
N ILE A 154 -4.15 3.45 9.74
CA ILE A 154 -4.58 4.70 9.10
C ILE A 154 -5.90 4.51 8.34
N ALA A 155 -6.05 3.40 7.61
CA ALA A 155 -7.24 3.12 6.82
C ALA A 155 -8.51 2.84 7.66
N LYS A 156 -8.38 2.76 8.98
CA LYS A 156 -9.50 2.71 9.94
C LYS A 156 -9.92 4.11 10.43
N ILE A 157 -9.12 5.13 10.18
CA ILE A 157 -9.46 6.49 10.59
C ILE A 157 -10.63 6.96 9.72
N ARG A 158 -11.65 7.47 10.38
CA ARG A 158 -12.80 8.05 9.69
C ARG A 158 -12.35 9.26 8.87
N GLY A 159 -12.95 9.49 7.70
CA GLY A 159 -12.58 10.58 6.80
C GLY A 159 -11.48 10.21 5.80
N VAL A 160 -10.71 9.14 6.04
CA VAL A 160 -9.74 8.64 5.04
C VAL A 160 -10.50 8.07 3.84
N GLN A 161 -10.31 8.71 2.68
CA GLN A 161 -10.94 8.32 1.43
C GLN A 161 -10.05 7.40 0.59
N ASP A 162 -8.72 7.63 0.64
CA ASP A 162 -7.74 6.82 -0.05
C ASP A 162 -6.38 6.86 0.67
N TYR A 163 -5.50 5.92 0.31
CA TYR A 163 -4.18 5.78 0.93
C TYR A 163 -3.10 5.51 -0.12
N ILE A 164 -2.06 6.33 -0.10
CA ILE A 164 -0.90 6.20 -0.97
C ILE A 164 0.32 5.86 -0.12
N ASP A 165 0.99 4.76 -0.46
CA ASP A 165 2.18 4.27 0.24
C ASP A 165 3.46 4.60 -0.53
N GLU A 166 4.16 5.64 -0.07
CA GLU A 166 5.49 6.04 -0.53
C GLU A 166 6.59 5.70 0.48
N ILE A 167 6.32 4.78 1.44
CA ILE A 167 7.31 4.35 2.42
C ILE A 167 8.28 3.36 1.79
N GLU A 168 9.57 3.62 1.93
CA GLU A 168 10.63 2.70 1.52
C GLU A 168 11.01 1.74 2.66
N VAL A 169 11.24 0.46 2.32
CA VAL A 169 11.83 -0.49 3.26
C VAL A 169 13.34 -0.49 3.10
N GLN A 170 14.04 -0.20 4.21
CA GLN A 170 15.51 -0.15 4.25
C GLN A 170 16.11 -1.53 3.97
N SER A 171 17.36 -1.54 3.52
CA SER A 171 18.12 -2.76 3.31
C SER A 171 18.22 -3.62 4.59
N SER A 172 18.01 -4.92 4.43
CA SER A 172 18.21 -5.96 5.46
C SER A 172 19.62 -6.56 5.45
N SER A 173 20.58 -5.92 4.77
CA SER A 173 21.95 -6.44 4.68
C SER A 173 22.62 -6.51 6.05
N SER A 174 23.42 -7.54 6.28
CA SER A 174 24.21 -7.68 7.51
C SER A 174 25.20 -6.52 7.72
N GLY A 175 25.61 -5.86 6.63
CA GLY A 175 26.42 -4.65 6.65
C GLY A 175 25.69 -3.48 7.27
N ASP A 176 24.48 -3.17 6.79
CA ASP A 176 23.66 -2.09 7.31
C ASP A 176 23.20 -2.35 8.75
N GLU A 177 22.88 -3.61 9.10
CA GLU A 177 22.59 -3.97 10.48
C GLU A 177 23.78 -3.74 11.42
N ARG A 178 24.99 -4.03 10.97
CA ARG A 178 26.22 -3.74 11.73
C ARG A 178 26.42 -2.25 11.86
N LEU A 179 26.16 -1.50 10.79
CA LEU A 179 26.23 -0.03 10.79
C LEU A 179 25.27 0.56 11.82
N ARG A 180 23.99 0.18 11.82
CA ARG A 180 23.00 0.62 12.81
C ARG A 180 23.51 0.35 14.24
N ARG A 181 23.99 -0.85 14.50
CA ARG A 181 24.54 -1.18 15.85
C ARG A 181 25.73 -0.31 16.24
N ASN A 182 26.66 -0.07 15.32
CA ASN A 182 27.84 0.76 15.60
C ASN A 182 27.49 2.23 15.82
N ILE A 183 26.66 2.81 14.95
CA ILE A 183 26.16 4.17 15.11
C ILE A 183 25.40 4.31 16.44
N GLY A 184 24.48 3.37 16.72
CA GLY A 184 23.71 3.37 17.97
C GLY A 184 24.58 3.32 19.21
N ARG A 185 25.64 2.48 19.20
CA ARG A 185 26.61 2.41 20.30
C ARG A 185 27.37 3.74 20.47
N ASN A 186 27.84 4.32 19.38
CA ASN A 186 28.59 5.58 19.43
C ASN A 186 27.73 6.73 19.95
N LEU A 187 26.46 6.79 19.57
CA LEU A 187 25.51 7.78 20.07
C LEU A 187 25.15 7.55 21.54
N ALA A 188 24.96 6.30 21.96
CA ALA A 188 24.68 5.97 23.36
C ALA A 188 25.84 6.33 24.32
N MET A 189 27.07 6.39 23.82
CA MET A 189 28.25 6.82 24.59
C MET A 189 28.45 8.35 24.57
N ASN A 190 27.66 9.09 23.82
CA ASN A 190 27.78 10.52 23.69
C ASN A 190 26.80 11.26 24.61
N GLN A 191 27.29 12.20 25.42
CA GLN A 191 26.51 12.94 26.41
C GLN A 191 25.31 13.70 25.84
N HIS A 192 25.32 14.06 24.55
CA HIS A 192 24.23 14.77 23.90
C HIS A 192 23.12 13.85 23.48
N PHE A 193 23.40 12.55 23.22
CA PHE A 193 22.44 11.62 22.59
C PHE A 193 22.08 10.41 23.45
N GLU A 194 22.79 10.14 24.53
CA GLU A 194 22.58 8.99 25.41
C GLU A 194 21.11 8.80 25.87
N ARG A 195 20.41 9.91 26.12
CA ARG A 195 19.02 9.91 26.58
C ARG A 195 18.03 9.77 25.45
N THR A 196 18.31 10.33 24.29
CA THR A 196 17.38 10.40 23.16
C THR A 196 17.40 9.15 22.28
N ILE A 197 18.54 8.45 22.23
CA ILE A 197 18.71 7.23 21.42
C ILE A 197 17.70 6.12 21.75
N SER A 198 17.25 6.06 23.00
CA SER A 198 16.32 5.03 23.50
C SER A 198 14.88 5.51 23.60
N MET A 199 14.59 6.75 23.20
CA MET A 199 13.23 7.27 23.22
C MET A 199 12.36 6.56 22.16
N ARG A 200 11.09 6.34 22.49
CA ARG A 200 10.10 5.81 21.54
C ARG A 200 9.88 6.76 20.36
N ASN A 201 9.79 8.07 20.62
CA ASN A 201 9.68 9.13 19.62
C ASN A 201 10.86 10.08 19.78
N PRO A 202 12.03 9.74 19.25
CA PRO A 202 13.16 10.63 19.29
C PRO A 202 12.91 11.84 18.36
N PRO A 203 13.51 13.01 18.66
CA PRO A 203 13.32 14.19 17.82
C PRO A 203 14.08 14.08 16.48
N TYR A 204 14.94 13.10 16.32
CA TYR A 204 15.71 12.85 15.10
C TYR A 204 15.69 11.36 14.74
N HIS A 205 15.94 11.06 13.47
CA HIS A 205 15.94 9.71 12.91
C HIS A 205 17.18 9.49 12.05
N ILE A 206 17.64 8.25 11.99
CA ILE A 206 18.87 7.83 11.30
C ILE A 206 18.52 6.73 10.33
N ILE A 207 18.43 7.05 9.05
CA ILE A 207 18.08 6.12 8.00
C ILE A 207 19.36 5.53 7.43
N VAL A 208 19.51 4.20 7.55
CA VAL A 208 20.69 3.48 7.04
C VAL A 208 20.26 2.58 5.89
N ASN A 209 20.73 2.89 4.70
CA ASN A 209 20.43 2.11 3.50
C ASN A 209 21.66 2.02 2.61
N ARG A 210 22.13 0.80 2.32
CA ARG A 210 23.28 0.49 1.46
C ARG A 210 24.52 1.32 1.80
N SER A 211 24.89 1.32 3.08
CA SER A 211 26.02 2.09 3.65
C SER A 211 25.91 3.63 3.53
N SER A 212 24.80 4.15 3.04
CA SER A 212 24.46 5.56 3.10
C SER A 212 23.61 5.84 4.33
N VAL A 213 23.84 6.99 4.97
CA VAL A 213 23.11 7.39 6.17
C VAL A 213 22.48 8.75 5.93
N ALA A 214 21.15 8.85 6.09
CA ALA A 214 20.44 10.10 6.16
C ALA A 214 20.08 10.42 7.61
N LEU A 215 20.26 11.66 8.02
CA LEU A 215 19.89 12.19 9.34
C LEU A 215 18.74 13.16 9.13
N VAL A 216 17.58 12.91 9.74
CA VAL A 216 16.36 13.72 9.59
C VAL A 216 15.77 14.07 10.93
N GLY A 217 15.04 15.19 11.00
CA GLY A 217 14.39 15.66 12.22
C GLY A 217 15.10 16.83 12.86
N TYR A 218 15.07 16.90 14.19
CA TYR A 218 15.49 18.10 14.94
C TYR A 218 16.52 17.76 16.00
N VAL A 219 17.45 18.68 16.19
CA VAL A 219 18.38 18.72 17.32
C VAL A 219 18.28 20.07 18.03
N GLN A 220 18.70 20.13 19.31
CA GLN A 220 18.52 21.34 20.10
C GLN A 220 19.48 22.48 19.68
N THR A 221 20.70 22.11 19.29
CA THR A 221 21.79 23.08 19.09
C THR A 221 22.62 22.75 17.85
N GLN A 222 23.33 23.75 17.35
CA GLN A 222 24.36 23.58 16.30
C GLN A 222 25.51 22.65 16.73
N ILE A 223 25.76 22.54 18.03
CA ILE A 223 26.78 21.62 18.55
C ILE A 223 26.28 20.17 18.32
N GLU A 224 25.06 19.89 18.71
CA GLU A 224 24.45 18.57 18.47
C GLU A 224 24.37 18.22 16.97
N TYR A 225 24.01 19.19 16.12
CA TYR A 225 24.01 19.03 14.68
C TYR A 225 25.34 18.53 14.15
N ARG A 226 26.42 19.24 14.48
CA ARG A 226 27.78 18.89 14.05
C ARG A 226 28.28 17.59 14.65
N GLU A 227 27.97 17.37 15.92
CA GLU A 227 28.40 16.19 16.66
C GLU A 227 27.70 14.91 16.12
N MET A 228 26.42 14.98 15.83
CA MET A 228 25.69 13.86 15.18
C MET A 228 26.33 13.49 13.84
N GLU A 229 26.55 14.50 12.99
CA GLU A 229 27.20 14.28 11.69
C GLU A 229 28.59 13.68 11.84
N ARG A 230 29.39 14.21 12.79
CA ARG A 230 30.76 13.72 13.07
C ARG A 230 30.73 12.25 13.49
N ILE A 231 29.88 11.89 14.45
CA ILE A 231 29.79 10.52 14.96
C ILE A 231 29.42 9.56 13.83
N VAL A 232 28.41 9.90 13.05
CA VAL A 232 27.94 9.06 11.94
C VAL A 232 29.02 8.93 10.87
N ARG A 233 29.64 10.05 10.45
CA ARG A 233 30.67 10.08 9.41
C ARG A 233 31.93 9.29 9.80
N MET A 234 32.29 9.31 11.08
CA MET A 234 33.45 8.57 11.59
C MET A 234 33.16 7.09 11.90
N THR A 235 31.89 6.66 11.79
CA THR A 235 31.57 5.24 11.99
C THR A 235 32.04 4.42 10.79
N GLN A 236 32.87 3.40 11.06
CA GLN A 236 33.44 2.54 10.04
C GLN A 236 32.35 1.86 9.21
N GLY A 237 32.42 1.97 7.88
CA GLY A 237 31.49 1.40 6.92
C GLY A 237 30.45 2.41 6.40
N VAL A 238 30.39 3.62 6.93
CA VAL A 238 29.60 4.71 6.34
C VAL A 238 30.30 5.24 5.10
N LEU A 239 29.62 5.22 3.96
CA LEU A 239 30.13 5.75 2.69
C LEU A 239 29.66 7.17 2.40
N LYS A 240 28.42 7.47 2.80
CA LYS A 240 27.80 8.78 2.55
C LYS A 240 26.95 9.18 3.77
N VAL A 241 27.01 10.46 4.12
CA VAL A 241 26.11 11.07 5.11
C VAL A 241 25.37 12.21 4.44
N ASP A 242 24.06 12.18 4.53
CA ASP A 242 23.15 13.24 4.12
C ASP A 242 22.51 13.80 5.41
N ASN A 243 22.91 15.00 5.79
CA ASN A 243 22.47 15.61 7.04
C ASN A 243 21.39 16.65 6.77
N GLN A 244 20.15 16.27 7.00
CA GLN A 244 18.93 17.08 6.85
C GLN A 244 18.36 17.52 8.22
N LEU A 245 19.13 17.38 9.29
CA LEU A 245 18.71 17.83 10.62
C LEU A 245 18.48 19.34 10.65
N GLN A 246 17.49 19.74 11.42
CA GLN A 246 17.19 21.14 11.70
C GLN A 246 17.53 21.45 13.14
N THR A 247 17.99 22.67 13.41
CA THR A 247 18.27 23.13 14.79
C THR A 247 17.11 23.98 15.29
N LEU A 248 16.72 23.76 16.55
CA LEU A 248 15.67 24.54 17.19
C LEU A 248 16.16 25.90 17.70
N ARG A 249 17.50 26.11 17.74
CA ARG A 249 18.18 27.35 18.16
C ARG A 249 19.43 27.61 17.33
#